data_ed74acd158dfb21e2b44c7897f1bf8d5
#
_entry.id   ed74acd158dfb21e2b44c7897f1bf8d5
#
_cell.length_a   1.000
_cell.length_b   1.000
_cell.length_c   1.000
_cell.angle_alpha   90.00
_cell.angle_beta   90.00
_cell.angle_gamma   90.00
#
_symmetry.space_group_name_H-M   'P 1'
#
loop_
_entity.id
_entity.type
_entity.pdbx_description
1 polymer ?
#
loop_
_entity_poly.entity_id
_entity_poly.type
_entity_poly.pdbx_seq_one_letter_code
_entity_poly.pdbx_strand_id
1 'polypeptide(L)'
;MKKIVTLTFAWMLSLPVFAITELPLLAKLTETAGASGFEKPVRQMLKEQWQPFMSKLAVDGMGNLIGSHKNNQDGPRVLIMAHMDEVAFMVESITPEGFLKVIPIGGIYNSVAYAQRWQVSTAKGLVKAYSGMDSPHIVEKKPSGSPELSALFLDIGAASREEVESKFAIRPGLPVTPESAFTSLGEHRFLAKALDDRLGLAVISDAMRLIKHQQPNQLHLAATVQEEIGLRGASTLFESIHPDIAINVEVGIADDYPLLQSERKGRISLGKGPTLFVYDRSMIPNQELLNWVLALAEKYHINVQLEVEPGYGEDAAKLQTSGSGVPALNIGIPVRYAHQHAGVFDERDYQQAVKLLGLIIEHLNQEVMDQIKAG
;
A
#
# COMPACT_ATOMS: atom_id res chain seq x y z
N MET A 1 50.61 37.49 -37.16
CA MET A 1 50.30 36.15 -36.60
C MET A 1 48.99 36.24 -35.78
N LYS A 2 47.88 35.79 -36.35
CA LYS A 2 46.57 35.78 -35.70
C LYS A 2 46.40 34.44 -34.98
N LYS A 3 46.25 34.45 -33.66
CA LYS A 3 45.94 33.24 -32.86
C LYS A 3 44.46 32.94 -33.00
N ILE A 4 44.13 31.77 -33.55
CA ILE A 4 42.78 31.21 -33.58
C ILE A 4 42.57 30.50 -32.25
N VAL A 5 41.58 30.97 -31.47
CA VAL A 5 41.10 30.29 -30.25
C VAL A 5 39.95 29.42 -30.68
N THR A 6 40.13 28.09 -30.60
CA THR A 6 39.09 27.10 -30.86
C THR A 6 38.33 26.87 -29.55
N LEU A 7 37.08 27.36 -29.48
CA LEU A 7 36.16 27.01 -28.40
C LEU A 7 35.56 25.63 -28.71
N THR A 8 35.92 24.64 -27.91
CA THR A 8 35.23 23.33 -27.88
C THR A 8 33.98 23.45 -27.03
N PHE A 9 32.82 23.39 -27.68
CA PHE A 9 31.52 23.27 -27.02
C PHE A 9 31.33 21.80 -26.61
N ALA A 10 31.40 21.51 -25.31
CA ALA A 10 31.00 20.22 -24.77
C ALA A 10 29.46 20.15 -24.77
N TRP A 11 28.91 19.34 -25.65
CA TRP A 11 27.50 18.94 -25.57
C TRP A 11 27.31 18.03 -24.37
N MET A 12 26.74 18.57 -23.29
CA MET A 12 26.10 17.73 -22.24
C MET A 12 24.87 17.10 -22.87
N LEU A 13 24.96 15.82 -23.16
CA LEU A 13 23.80 14.98 -23.42
C LEU A 13 22.98 14.89 -22.12
N SER A 14 21.98 15.73 -21.96
CA SER A 14 20.94 15.54 -20.99
C SER A 14 20.14 14.32 -21.45
N LEU A 15 20.33 13.20 -20.76
CA LEU A 15 19.42 12.06 -20.87
C LEU A 15 18.02 12.56 -20.50
N PRO A 16 16.99 12.26 -21.30
CA PRO A 16 15.64 12.61 -20.92
C PRO A 16 15.32 11.89 -19.60
N VAL A 17 15.07 12.65 -18.55
CA VAL A 17 14.34 12.16 -17.39
C VAL A 17 12.96 11.82 -17.94
N PHE A 18 12.68 10.53 -18.10
CA PHE A 18 11.33 10.09 -18.36
C PHE A 18 10.51 10.45 -17.11
N ALA A 19 9.86 11.59 -17.13
CA ALA A 19 8.76 11.86 -16.24
C ALA A 19 7.72 10.76 -16.53
N ILE A 20 7.51 9.84 -15.59
CA ILE A 20 6.35 8.93 -15.63
C ILE A 20 5.15 9.83 -15.33
N THR A 21 4.61 10.46 -16.36
CA THR A 21 3.45 11.35 -16.27
C THR A 21 2.15 10.59 -16.03
N GLU A 22 2.18 9.28 -16.09
CA GLU A 22 1.01 8.42 -15.88
C GLU A 22 1.40 7.18 -15.05
N LEU A 23 0.67 6.92 -13.98
CA LEU A 23 0.77 5.73 -13.14
C LEU A 23 -0.47 4.82 -13.35
N PRO A 24 -0.67 4.27 -14.56
CA PRO A 24 -1.95 3.66 -14.94
C PRO A 24 -2.28 2.40 -14.14
N LEU A 25 -1.28 1.66 -13.70
CA LEU A 25 -1.48 0.50 -12.83
C LEU A 25 -1.93 0.93 -11.45
N LEU A 26 -1.21 1.89 -10.85
CA LEU A 26 -1.54 2.41 -9.52
C LEU A 26 -2.94 3.04 -9.50
N ALA A 27 -3.29 3.83 -10.51
CA ALA A 27 -4.63 4.41 -10.63
C ALA A 27 -5.72 3.33 -10.63
N LYS A 28 -5.55 2.27 -11.42
CA LYS A 28 -6.48 1.14 -11.46
C LYS A 28 -6.53 0.37 -10.13
N LEU A 29 -5.38 0.13 -9.50
CA LEU A 29 -5.31 -0.54 -8.21
C LEU A 29 -6.03 0.25 -7.13
N THR A 30 -5.78 1.55 -7.03
CA THR A 30 -6.38 2.39 -6.00
C THR A 30 -7.89 2.59 -6.20
N GLU A 31 -8.38 2.67 -7.43
CA GLU A 31 -9.82 2.81 -7.71
C GLU A 31 -10.61 1.50 -7.55
N THR A 32 -9.92 0.35 -7.57
CA THR A 32 -10.56 -0.96 -7.41
C THR A 32 -10.94 -1.21 -5.95
N ALA A 33 -12.22 -1.51 -5.70
CA ALA A 33 -12.71 -1.87 -4.38
C ALA A 33 -12.10 -3.20 -3.91
N GLY A 34 -11.64 -3.24 -2.66
CA GLY A 34 -11.02 -4.43 -2.09
C GLY A 34 -10.87 -4.32 -0.58
N ALA A 35 -11.99 -4.30 0.16
CA ALA A 35 -11.97 -4.39 1.61
C ALA A 35 -11.39 -5.73 2.08
N SER A 36 -10.90 -5.78 3.34
CA SER A 36 -10.42 -7.02 3.96
C SER A 36 -11.42 -8.16 3.81
N GLY A 37 -10.99 -9.29 3.24
CA GLY A 37 -11.84 -10.45 2.91
C GLY A 37 -12.56 -10.36 1.57
N PHE A 38 -12.44 -9.24 0.84
CA PHE A 38 -13.09 -8.99 -0.46
C PHE A 38 -12.09 -8.56 -1.54
N GLU A 39 -10.84 -8.99 -1.46
CA GLU A 39 -9.71 -8.58 -2.30
C GLU A 39 -9.72 -9.22 -3.70
N LYS A 40 -10.66 -10.09 -4.00
CA LYS A 40 -10.72 -10.82 -5.28
C LYS A 40 -10.56 -9.96 -6.53
N PRO A 41 -11.18 -8.75 -6.65
CA PRO A 41 -10.99 -7.88 -7.83
C PRO A 41 -9.54 -7.42 -8.00
N VAL A 42 -8.88 -7.03 -6.90
CA VAL A 42 -7.48 -6.61 -6.87
C VAL A 42 -6.56 -7.77 -7.23
N ARG A 43 -6.79 -8.93 -6.61
CA ARG A 43 -6.04 -10.16 -6.89
C ARG A 43 -6.10 -10.56 -8.36
N GLN A 44 -7.26 -10.44 -9.00
CA GLN A 44 -7.40 -10.75 -10.42
C GLN A 44 -6.54 -9.82 -11.29
N MET A 45 -6.55 -8.52 -10.99
CA MET A 45 -5.72 -7.54 -11.69
C MET A 45 -4.21 -7.84 -11.51
N LEU A 46 -3.78 -8.12 -10.28
CA LEU A 46 -2.38 -8.47 -10.00
C LEU A 46 -1.96 -9.77 -10.68
N LYS A 47 -2.85 -10.77 -10.73
CA LYS A 47 -2.59 -12.01 -11.46
C LYS A 47 -2.26 -11.74 -12.93
N GLU A 48 -3.01 -10.87 -13.59
CA GLU A 48 -2.75 -10.47 -14.97
C GLU A 48 -1.42 -9.70 -15.11
N GLN A 49 -1.11 -8.82 -14.16
CA GLN A 49 0.12 -8.04 -14.16
C GLN A 49 1.37 -8.91 -13.92
N TRP A 50 1.28 -9.89 -13.02
CA TRP A 50 2.43 -10.71 -12.64
C TRP A 50 2.65 -11.94 -13.53
N GLN A 51 1.60 -12.42 -14.21
CA GLN A 51 1.67 -13.58 -15.10
C GLN A 51 2.87 -13.55 -16.07
N PRO A 52 3.27 -12.42 -16.69
CA PRO A 52 4.42 -12.38 -17.60
C PRO A 52 5.76 -12.73 -16.94
N PHE A 53 5.91 -12.47 -15.65
CA PHE A 53 7.16 -12.65 -14.89
C PHE A 53 7.23 -13.97 -14.12
N MET A 54 6.07 -14.57 -13.83
CA MET A 54 5.97 -15.74 -12.94
C MET A 54 5.95 -17.05 -13.71
N SER A 55 6.68 -18.05 -13.21
CA SER A 55 6.58 -19.46 -13.64
C SER A 55 5.37 -20.14 -13.04
N LYS A 56 4.98 -19.70 -11.84
CA LYS A 56 3.83 -20.21 -11.09
C LYS A 56 3.14 -19.05 -10.39
N LEU A 57 1.81 -19.00 -10.51
CA LEU A 57 0.93 -18.16 -9.70
C LEU A 57 -0.10 -19.05 -9.03
N ALA A 58 -0.25 -18.93 -7.73
CA ALA A 58 -1.20 -19.70 -6.92
C ALA A 58 -1.95 -18.78 -5.96
N VAL A 59 -3.13 -19.19 -5.58
CA VAL A 59 -3.90 -18.54 -4.50
C VAL A 59 -4.00 -19.54 -3.36
N ASP A 60 -3.60 -19.13 -2.17
CA ASP A 60 -3.67 -19.99 -0.99
C ASP A 60 -5.07 -20.04 -0.35
N GLY A 61 -5.21 -20.76 0.75
CA GLY A 61 -6.48 -20.92 1.45
C GLY A 61 -7.02 -19.64 2.11
N MET A 62 -6.17 -18.64 2.37
CA MET A 62 -6.58 -17.32 2.87
C MET A 62 -6.99 -16.39 1.72
N GLY A 63 -6.46 -16.61 0.53
CA GLY A 63 -6.68 -15.77 -0.63
C GLY A 63 -5.47 -14.92 -1.03
N ASN A 64 -4.29 -15.12 -0.44
CA ASN A 64 -3.05 -14.50 -0.91
C ASN A 64 -2.75 -14.92 -2.35
N LEU A 65 -2.24 -14.00 -3.17
CA LEU A 65 -1.66 -14.34 -4.46
C LEU A 65 -0.16 -14.55 -4.28
N ILE A 66 0.33 -15.75 -4.57
CA ILE A 66 1.73 -16.14 -4.43
C ILE A 66 2.31 -16.44 -5.79
N GLY A 67 3.42 -15.78 -6.15
CA GLY A 67 4.14 -15.97 -7.39
C GLY A 67 5.58 -16.44 -7.17
N SER A 68 6.05 -17.36 -8.03
CA SER A 68 7.48 -17.72 -8.12
C SER A 68 8.02 -17.23 -9.46
N HIS A 69 9.14 -16.51 -9.43
CA HIS A 69 9.73 -15.92 -10.64
C HIS A 69 10.19 -17.00 -11.62
N LYS A 70 10.13 -16.69 -12.92
CA LYS A 70 10.46 -17.64 -14.01
C LYS A 70 11.92 -18.09 -14.03
N ASN A 71 12.82 -17.21 -13.65
CA ASN A 71 14.26 -17.39 -13.80
C ASN A 71 14.94 -17.52 -12.44
N ASN A 72 14.25 -18.14 -11.47
CA ASN A 72 14.86 -18.43 -10.17
C ASN A 72 16.08 -19.33 -10.37
N GLN A 73 17.18 -18.93 -9.71
CA GLN A 73 18.44 -19.66 -9.69
C GLN A 73 18.66 -20.27 -8.30
N ASP A 74 19.76 -21.00 -8.14
CA ASP A 74 20.24 -21.37 -6.83
C ASP A 74 20.60 -20.10 -6.04
N GLY A 75 20.20 -20.02 -4.78
CA GLY A 75 20.42 -18.86 -3.92
C GLY A 75 19.34 -18.76 -2.84
N PRO A 76 19.39 -17.69 -2.03
CA PRO A 76 18.42 -17.51 -0.96
C PRO A 76 17.01 -17.31 -1.51
N ARG A 77 16.02 -17.82 -0.80
CA ARG A 77 14.59 -17.59 -1.11
C ARG A 77 14.18 -16.23 -0.57
N VAL A 78 13.95 -15.30 -1.47
CA VAL A 78 13.58 -13.92 -1.19
C VAL A 78 12.08 -13.77 -1.39
N LEU A 79 11.37 -13.39 -0.34
CA LEU A 79 9.97 -13.02 -0.39
C LEU A 79 9.83 -11.50 -0.42
N ILE A 80 9.14 -10.99 -1.45
CA ILE A 80 8.69 -9.59 -1.51
C ILE A 80 7.17 -9.59 -1.41
N MET A 81 6.63 -8.77 -0.51
CA MET A 81 5.18 -8.76 -0.28
C MET A 81 4.63 -7.35 -0.05
N ALA A 82 3.32 -7.21 -0.25
CA ALA A 82 2.49 -6.04 -0.03
C ALA A 82 1.03 -6.48 0.11
N HIS A 83 0.17 -5.72 0.79
CA HIS A 83 -1.20 -6.15 0.98
C HIS A 83 -2.20 -5.61 -0.06
N MET A 84 -3.28 -6.38 -0.26
CA MET A 84 -4.33 -6.06 -1.24
C MET A 84 -5.53 -5.33 -0.64
N ASP A 85 -5.77 -5.50 0.64
CA ASP A 85 -6.95 -4.90 1.27
C ASP A 85 -6.78 -3.42 1.55
N GLU A 86 -7.87 -2.78 1.84
CA GLU A 86 -7.98 -1.38 2.25
C GLU A 86 -8.94 -1.26 3.43
N VAL A 87 -8.74 -0.27 4.29
CA VAL A 87 -9.71 0.08 5.35
C VAL A 87 -11.08 0.38 4.74
N ALA A 88 -12.14 -0.11 5.38
CA ALA A 88 -13.49 -0.10 4.82
C ALA A 88 -14.56 -0.12 5.91
N PHE A 89 -15.80 -0.18 5.47
CA PHE A 89 -16.93 -0.54 6.33
C PHE A 89 -17.59 -1.84 5.83
N MET A 90 -18.40 -2.42 6.70
CA MET A 90 -19.32 -3.52 6.38
C MET A 90 -20.74 -3.09 6.68
N VAL A 91 -21.68 -3.41 5.81
CA VAL A 91 -23.11 -3.22 6.08
C VAL A 91 -23.48 -4.11 7.27
N GLU A 92 -23.87 -3.49 8.37
CA GLU A 92 -24.34 -4.17 9.58
C GLU A 92 -25.83 -4.48 9.47
N SER A 93 -26.62 -3.47 9.11
CA SER A 93 -28.09 -3.60 9.00
C SER A 93 -28.66 -2.54 8.06
N ILE A 94 -29.95 -2.73 7.71
CA ILE A 94 -30.70 -1.82 6.84
C ILE A 94 -31.87 -1.27 7.67
N THR A 95 -32.05 0.05 7.69
CA THR A 95 -33.18 0.65 8.40
C THR A 95 -34.49 0.48 7.61
N PRO A 96 -35.66 0.59 8.24
CA PRO A 96 -36.95 0.54 7.52
C PRO A 96 -37.03 1.58 6.40
N GLU A 97 -36.41 2.75 6.59
CA GLU A 97 -36.40 3.88 5.65
C GLU A 97 -35.38 3.73 4.51
N GLY A 98 -34.60 2.62 4.50
CA GLY A 98 -33.64 2.33 3.39
C GLY A 98 -32.23 2.85 3.60
N PHE A 99 -31.84 3.32 4.78
CA PHE A 99 -30.47 3.66 5.10
C PHE A 99 -29.66 2.44 5.54
N LEU A 100 -28.34 2.46 5.32
CA LEU A 100 -27.44 1.40 5.76
C LEU A 100 -26.73 1.81 7.05
N LYS A 101 -26.79 0.96 8.06
CA LYS A 101 -25.88 1.00 9.21
C LYS A 101 -24.64 0.23 8.88
N VAL A 102 -23.48 0.73 9.32
CA VAL A 102 -22.17 0.16 8.98
C VAL A 102 -21.26 0.06 10.19
N ILE A 103 -20.38 -0.93 10.16
CA ILE A 103 -19.31 -1.11 11.14
C ILE A 103 -17.95 -1.05 10.44
N PRO A 104 -16.88 -0.59 11.11
CA PRO A 104 -15.56 -0.48 10.49
C PRO A 104 -14.93 -1.85 10.24
N ILE A 105 -14.16 -1.94 9.14
CA ILE A 105 -13.19 -2.98 8.84
C ILE A 105 -11.83 -2.27 8.77
N GLY A 106 -10.92 -2.58 9.70
CA GLY A 106 -9.67 -1.85 9.89
C GLY A 106 -9.82 -0.56 10.71
N GLY A 107 -8.76 0.19 10.80
CA GLY A 107 -8.66 1.40 11.62
C GLY A 107 -9.09 2.67 10.87
N ILE A 108 -10.32 3.14 11.09
CA ILE A 108 -10.83 4.41 10.53
C ILE A 108 -11.23 5.37 11.65
N TYR A 109 -10.79 6.63 11.59
CA TYR A 109 -11.26 7.63 12.52
C TYR A 109 -12.71 8.05 12.25
N ASN A 110 -13.48 8.25 13.32
CA ASN A 110 -14.88 8.67 13.24
C ASN A 110 -15.07 9.91 12.38
N SER A 111 -14.21 10.92 12.57
CA SER A 111 -14.31 12.23 11.90
C SER A 111 -14.15 12.19 10.39
N VAL A 112 -13.40 11.22 9.85
CA VAL A 112 -13.15 11.13 8.39
C VAL A 112 -14.20 10.30 7.66
N ALA A 113 -15.13 9.67 8.38
CA ALA A 113 -16.19 8.85 7.80
C ALA A 113 -17.43 9.65 7.38
N TYR A 114 -17.59 10.89 7.88
CA TYR A 114 -18.74 11.74 7.60
C TYR A 114 -18.52 12.67 6.40
N ALA A 115 -19.61 13.06 5.75
CA ALA A 115 -19.63 13.92 4.56
C ALA A 115 -18.78 13.38 3.41
N GLN A 116 -18.78 12.04 3.22
CA GLN A 116 -17.98 11.33 2.24
C GLN A 116 -18.82 10.52 1.27
N ARG A 117 -18.22 10.22 0.13
CA ARG A 117 -18.78 9.30 -0.86
C ARG A 117 -18.25 7.90 -0.60
N TRP A 118 -19.13 6.92 -0.71
CA TRP A 118 -18.86 5.51 -0.52
C TRP A 118 -19.40 4.68 -1.67
N GLN A 119 -18.98 3.44 -1.76
CA GLN A 119 -19.52 2.46 -2.69
C GLN A 119 -19.68 1.11 -2.02
N VAL A 120 -20.87 0.54 -2.16
CA VAL A 120 -21.19 -0.81 -1.68
C VAL A 120 -20.94 -1.80 -2.81
N SER A 121 -20.12 -2.83 -2.56
CA SER A 121 -19.90 -3.90 -3.55
C SER A 121 -21.02 -4.94 -3.46
N THR A 122 -21.80 -5.07 -4.54
CA THR A 122 -22.96 -5.99 -4.61
C THR A 122 -22.81 -6.98 -5.77
N ALA A 123 -23.64 -8.00 -5.80
CA ALA A 123 -23.72 -8.94 -6.92
C ALA A 123 -24.14 -8.27 -8.26
N LYS A 124 -24.76 -7.09 -8.18
CA LYS A 124 -25.20 -6.30 -9.35
C LYS A 124 -24.19 -5.20 -9.74
N GLY A 125 -23.04 -5.11 -9.05
CA GLY A 125 -22.02 -4.08 -9.25
C GLY A 125 -21.92 -3.13 -8.05
N LEU A 126 -21.24 -2.00 -8.26
CA LEU A 126 -21.03 -0.97 -7.23
C LEU A 126 -22.23 -0.06 -7.08
N VAL A 127 -22.74 0.08 -5.88
CA VAL A 127 -23.83 1.01 -5.53
C VAL A 127 -23.24 2.21 -4.81
N LYS A 128 -23.49 3.42 -5.30
CA LYS A 128 -23.03 4.66 -4.67
C LYS A 128 -23.79 4.94 -3.38
N ALA A 129 -23.06 5.45 -2.38
CA ALA A 129 -23.61 5.82 -1.10
C ALA A 129 -22.98 7.13 -0.60
N TYR A 130 -23.65 7.80 0.31
CA TYR A 130 -23.17 9.03 0.94
C TYR A 130 -23.40 9.00 2.44
N SER A 131 -22.42 9.42 3.20
CA SER A 131 -22.55 9.65 4.65
C SER A 131 -22.77 11.14 4.92
N GLY A 132 -23.95 11.48 5.38
CA GLY A 132 -24.31 12.84 5.74
C GLY A 132 -24.05 13.16 7.21
N MET A 133 -24.35 14.38 7.57
CA MET A 133 -24.46 14.88 8.95
C MET A 133 -25.76 15.68 9.06
N ASP A 134 -26.25 15.85 10.29
CA ASP A 134 -27.37 16.72 10.54
C ASP A 134 -27.10 18.14 10.05
N SER A 135 -28.10 18.73 9.39
CA SER A 135 -28.01 20.13 8.94
C SER A 135 -27.90 21.08 10.15
N PRO A 136 -27.02 22.09 10.10
CA PRO A 136 -26.93 23.08 11.17
C PRO A 136 -28.22 23.86 11.41
N HIS A 137 -29.19 23.77 10.48
CA HIS A 137 -30.51 24.43 10.58
C HIS A 137 -31.50 23.69 11.46
N ILE A 138 -31.26 22.39 11.77
CA ILE A 138 -32.17 21.54 12.55
C ILE A 138 -31.57 21.06 13.89
N VAL A 139 -30.27 21.32 14.13
CA VAL A 139 -29.63 20.96 15.41
C VAL A 139 -29.79 22.08 16.42
N GLU A 140 -30.38 21.78 17.57
CA GLU A 140 -30.55 22.75 18.66
C GLU A 140 -29.23 23.10 19.36
N LYS A 141 -28.28 22.15 19.41
CA LYS A 141 -26.94 22.33 19.98
C LYS A 141 -25.88 21.83 19.01
N LYS A 142 -24.83 22.64 18.80
CA LYS A 142 -23.66 22.15 18.04
C LYS A 142 -23.10 20.90 18.70
N PRO A 143 -22.84 19.83 17.94
CA PRO A 143 -22.15 18.66 18.47
C PRO A 143 -20.81 19.05 19.10
N SER A 144 -20.54 18.58 20.30
CA SER A 144 -19.22 18.73 20.94
C SER A 144 -18.42 17.45 20.65
N GLY A 145 -17.33 17.60 19.88
CA GLY A 145 -16.45 16.49 19.51
C GLY A 145 -16.80 15.82 18.17
N SER A 146 -16.05 14.78 17.82
CA SER A 146 -16.33 13.96 16.63
C SER A 146 -17.55 13.09 16.85
N PRO A 147 -18.44 12.97 15.84
CA PRO A 147 -19.55 12.04 15.93
C PRO A 147 -19.08 10.59 16.10
N GLU A 148 -19.86 9.79 16.84
CA GLU A 148 -19.56 8.37 17.01
C GLU A 148 -19.87 7.57 15.74
N LEU A 149 -19.05 6.56 15.41
CA LEU A 149 -19.30 5.69 14.25
C LEU A 149 -20.63 4.94 14.36
N SER A 150 -21.11 4.65 15.57
CA SER A 150 -22.42 4.05 15.82
C SER A 150 -23.59 4.90 15.32
N ALA A 151 -23.40 6.22 15.19
CA ALA A 151 -24.38 7.14 14.62
C ALA A 151 -24.30 7.23 13.08
N LEU A 152 -23.24 6.69 12.47
CA LEU A 152 -23.04 6.72 11.03
C LEU A 152 -24.11 5.89 10.31
N PHE A 153 -24.63 6.45 9.24
CA PHE A 153 -25.46 5.75 8.28
C PHE A 153 -25.13 6.21 6.87
N LEU A 154 -25.41 5.36 5.90
CA LEU A 154 -25.21 5.67 4.49
C LEU A 154 -26.54 5.77 3.78
N ASP A 155 -26.69 6.84 3.02
CA ASP A 155 -27.79 7.07 2.12
C ASP A 155 -27.41 6.56 0.71
N ILE A 156 -28.24 5.68 0.15
CA ILE A 156 -28.11 5.14 -1.22
C ILE A 156 -29.27 5.59 -2.12
N GLY A 157 -30.11 6.52 -1.65
CA GLY A 157 -31.28 7.02 -2.37
C GLY A 157 -32.43 6.02 -2.43
N ALA A 158 -32.50 5.03 -1.52
CA ALA A 158 -33.62 4.10 -1.41
C ALA A 158 -34.70 4.65 -0.49
N ALA A 159 -35.96 4.30 -0.74
CA ALA A 159 -37.12 4.73 0.06
C ALA A 159 -37.53 3.72 1.14
N SER A 160 -37.00 2.48 1.09
CA SER A 160 -37.34 1.43 2.04
C SER A 160 -36.31 0.30 2.06
N ARG A 161 -36.31 -0.50 3.12
CA ARG A 161 -35.53 -1.73 3.22
C ARG A 161 -35.80 -2.67 2.05
N GLU A 162 -37.05 -2.87 1.67
CA GLU A 162 -37.43 -3.75 0.57
C GLU A 162 -36.78 -3.32 -0.75
N GLU A 163 -36.72 -2.03 -1.02
CA GLU A 163 -36.04 -1.48 -2.20
C GLU A 163 -34.53 -1.75 -2.14
N VAL A 164 -33.90 -1.58 -0.97
CA VAL A 164 -32.47 -1.86 -0.77
C VAL A 164 -32.16 -3.31 -1.09
N GLU A 165 -32.93 -4.23 -0.57
CA GLU A 165 -32.73 -5.67 -0.74
C GLU A 165 -33.04 -6.13 -2.17
N SER A 166 -34.18 -5.75 -2.72
CA SER A 166 -34.64 -6.26 -4.03
C SER A 166 -33.98 -5.56 -5.23
N LYS A 167 -33.92 -4.24 -5.21
CA LYS A 167 -33.41 -3.44 -6.35
C LYS A 167 -31.89 -3.36 -6.33
N PHE A 168 -31.29 -3.04 -5.19
CA PHE A 168 -29.86 -2.84 -5.05
C PHE A 168 -29.09 -4.12 -4.67
N ALA A 169 -29.78 -5.19 -4.27
CA ALA A 169 -29.21 -6.45 -3.81
C ALA A 169 -28.22 -6.27 -2.64
N ILE A 170 -28.50 -5.31 -1.77
CA ILE A 170 -27.71 -5.05 -0.58
C ILE A 170 -28.27 -5.87 0.60
N ARG A 171 -27.36 -6.46 1.35
CA ARG A 171 -27.66 -7.23 2.57
C ARG A 171 -26.56 -6.99 3.62
N PRO A 172 -26.79 -7.30 4.88
CA PRO A 172 -25.73 -7.35 5.88
C PRO A 172 -24.52 -8.19 5.43
N GLY A 173 -23.32 -7.76 5.79
CA GLY A 173 -22.07 -8.42 5.45
C GLY A 173 -21.45 -7.99 4.12
N LEU A 174 -22.06 -7.07 3.34
CA LEU A 174 -21.42 -6.54 2.14
C LEU A 174 -20.43 -5.44 2.48
N PRO A 175 -19.28 -5.38 1.78
CA PRO A 175 -18.24 -4.37 2.02
C PRO A 175 -18.63 -3.03 1.41
N VAL A 176 -18.17 -1.97 2.08
CA VAL A 176 -18.34 -0.58 1.68
C VAL A 176 -16.97 0.09 1.69
N THR A 177 -16.49 0.51 0.53
CA THR A 177 -15.18 1.15 0.37
C THR A 177 -15.32 2.64 0.06
N PRO A 178 -14.29 3.47 0.33
CA PRO A 178 -14.28 4.86 -0.12
C PRO A 178 -14.47 4.98 -1.64
N GLU A 179 -15.09 6.06 -2.08
CA GLU A 179 -15.16 6.45 -3.49
C GLU A 179 -14.27 7.67 -3.71
N SER A 180 -13.08 7.47 -4.25
CA SER A 180 -12.14 8.52 -4.60
C SER A 180 -11.43 8.15 -5.90
N ALA A 181 -11.36 9.11 -6.84
CA ALA A 181 -10.62 8.95 -8.07
C ALA A 181 -9.13 9.24 -7.85
N PHE A 182 -8.28 8.57 -8.63
CA PHE A 182 -6.86 8.91 -8.72
C PHE A 182 -6.70 10.29 -9.36
N THR A 183 -6.20 11.26 -8.60
CA THR A 183 -6.21 12.67 -9.00
C THR A 183 -4.84 13.31 -8.81
N SER A 184 -4.34 14.02 -9.83
CA SER A 184 -3.13 14.82 -9.72
C SER A 184 -3.35 15.99 -8.75
N LEU A 185 -2.41 16.21 -7.87
CA LEU A 185 -2.38 17.30 -6.88
C LEU A 185 -1.07 18.09 -7.01
N GLY A 186 -1.06 19.05 -7.90
CA GLY A 186 0.16 19.79 -8.28
C GLY A 186 1.00 18.99 -9.30
N GLU A 187 2.32 19.20 -9.29
CA GLU A 187 3.21 18.67 -10.33
C GLU A 187 3.62 17.22 -10.10
N HIS A 188 3.91 16.85 -8.83
CA HIS A 188 4.48 15.54 -8.48
C HIS A 188 3.65 14.74 -7.49
N ARG A 189 2.52 15.25 -7.06
CA ARG A 189 1.70 14.60 -6.03
C ARG A 189 0.39 14.11 -6.60
N PHE A 190 -0.07 13.01 -6.01
CA PHE A 190 -1.35 12.40 -6.37
C PHE A 190 -2.15 12.10 -5.12
N LEU A 191 -3.46 12.25 -5.24
CA LEU A 191 -4.45 11.91 -4.23
C LEU A 191 -5.21 10.67 -4.71
N ALA A 192 -5.32 9.68 -3.84
CA ALA A 192 -6.15 8.49 -4.09
C ALA A 192 -6.57 7.83 -2.78
N LYS A 193 -7.62 7.01 -2.84
CA LYS A 193 -7.93 6.06 -1.78
C LYS A 193 -6.97 4.87 -1.82
N ALA A 194 -6.95 4.06 -0.78
CA ALA A 194 -6.24 2.78 -0.73
C ALA A 194 -4.77 2.87 -1.16
N LEU A 195 -4.10 4.01 -0.93
CA LEU A 195 -2.65 4.10 -1.13
C LEU A 195 -1.95 3.06 -0.26
N ASP A 196 -2.44 2.86 0.91
CA ASP A 196 -2.22 1.77 1.83
C ASP A 196 -3.07 0.55 1.39
N ASP A 197 -2.50 -0.59 0.86
CA ASP A 197 -1.10 -0.62 0.37
C ASP A 197 -1.05 -0.94 -1.13
N ARG A 198 -1.88 -0.25 -1.92
CA ARG A 198 -1.82 -0.37 -3.38
C ARG A 198 -0.54 0.25 -3.96
N LEU A 199 0.12 1.14 -3.19
CA LEU A 199 1.45 1.66 -3.53
C LEU A 199 2.49 0.55 -3.52
N GLY A 200 2.57 -0.25 -2.47
CA GLY A 200 3.50 -1.37 -2.39
C GLY A 200 3.29 -2.39 -3.51
N LEU A 201 2.03 -2.73 -3.81
CA LEU A 201 1.70 -3.62 -4.93
C LEU A 201 2.14 -3.07 -6.29
N ALA A 202 1.99 -1.76 -6.51
CA ALA A 202 2.44 -1.10 -7.73
C ALA A 202 3.97 -1.04 -7.80
N VAL A 203 4.64 -0.69 -6.69
CA VAL A 203 6.13 -0.70 -6.59
C VAL A 203 6.69 -2.08 -6.92
N ILE A 204 6.14 -3.14 -6.35
CA ILE A 204 6.53 -4.52 -6.66
C ILE A 204 6.36 -4.80 -8.15
N SER A 205 5.21 -4.46 -8.71
CA SER A 205 4.89 -4.72 -10.12
C SER A 205 5.82 -3.97 -11.07
N ASP A 206 6.17 -2.72 -10.77
CA ASP A 206 7.06 -1.91 -11.60
C ASP A 206 8.52 -2.30 -11.41
N ALA A 207 8.96 -2.68 -10.20
CA ALA A 207 10.29 -3.24 -9.97
C ALA A 207 10.53 -4.49 -10.81
N MET A 208 9.50 -5.38 -10.92
CA MET A 208 9.58 -6.58 -11.75
C MET A 208 9.81 -6.30 -13.25
N ARG A 209 9.45 -5.11 -13.73
CA ARG A 209 9.71 -4.68 -15.12
C ARG A 209 11.13 -4.16 -15.34
N LEU A 210 11.79 -3.73 -14.26
CA LEU A 210 13.15 -3.14 -14.30
C LEU A 210 14.25 -4.16 -14.09
N ILE A 211 14.00 -5.24 -13.35
CA ILE A 211 15.03 -6.22 -12.99
C ILE A 211 15.48 -7.03 -14.21
N LYS A 212 16.73 -7.49 -14.18
CA LYS A 212 17.29 -8.37 -15.20
C LYS A 212 16.61 -9.73 -15.17
N HIS A 213 16.68 -10.46 -16.28
CA HIS A 213 16.05 -11.77 -16.41
C HIS A 213 16.62 -12.85 -15.49
N GLN A 214 17.90 -12.77 -15.10
CA GLN A 214 18.53 -13.69 -14.16
C GLN A 214 18.82 -12.99 -12.82
N GLN A 215 18.26 -13.53 -11.75
CA GLN A 215 18.44 -13.05 -10.38
C GLN A 215 19.38 -13.98 -9.61
N PRO A 216 20.19 -13.47 -8.66
CA PRO A 216 21.09 -14.30 -7.84
C PRO A 216 20.37 -15.01 -6.69
N ASN A 217 19.05 -15.09 -6.73
CA ASN A 217 18.17 -15.59 -5.68
C ASN A 217 16.95 -16.30 -6.25
N GLN A 218 16.20 -16.96 -5.37
CA GLN A 218 14.89 -17.52 -5.66
C GLN A 218 13.81 -16.51 -5.26
N LEU A 219 13.37 -15.70 -6.21
CA LEU A 219 12.41 -14.62 -5.97
C LEU A 219 10.98 -15.14 -5.93
N HIS A 220 10.29 -14.81 -4.85
CA HIS A 220 8.86 -15.02 -4.65
C HIS A 220 8.17 -13.70 -4.37
N LEU A 221 6.98 -13.51 -4.92
CA LEU A 221 6.11 -12.38 -4.62
C LEU A 221 4.86 -12.86 -3.89
N ALA A 222 4.36 -12.05 -2.97
CA ALA A 222 3.05 -12.27 -2.38
C ALA A 222 2.24 -10.97 -2.35
N ALA A 223 0.98 -11.04 -2.77
CA ALA A 223 -0.01 -10.03 -2.46
C ALA A 223 -0.91 -10.60 -1.37
N THR A 224 -0.82 -10.04 -0.18
CA THR A 224 -1.47 -10.54 1.02
C THR A 224 -2.91 -10.04 1.15
N VAL A 225 -3.68 -10.68 2.00
CA VAL A 225 -5.07 -10.34 2.32
C VAL A 225 -5.23 -10.07 3.80
N GLN A 226 -6.25 -9.26 4.15
CA GLN A 226 -6.66 -9.06 5.55
C GLN A 226 -5.50 -8.58 6.46
N GLU A 227 -4.65 -7.74 5.94
CA GLU A 227 -3.60 -7.07 6.71
C GLU A 227 -4.24 -6.16 7.76
N GLU A 228 -5.17 -5.30 7.35
CA GLU A 228 -5.86 -4.25 8.10
C GLU A 228 -6.65 -4.74 9.33
N ILE A 229 -6.92 -6.04 9.39
CA ILE A 229 -7.63 -6.68 10.50
C ILE A 229 -6.75 -7.67 11.28
N GLY A 230 -5.42 -7.50 11.20
CA GLY A 230 -4.45 -8.19 12.05
C GLY A 230 -3.41 -9.04 11.34
N LEU A 231 -2.88 -8.61 10.17
CA LEU A 231 -1.76 -9.24 9.47
C LEU A 231 -2.04 -10.71 9.11
N ARG A 232 -3.29 -11.01 8.71
CA ARG A 232 -3.78 -12.40 8.70
C ARG A 232 -3.24 -13.21 7.52
N GLY A 233 -3.18 -12.61 6.34
CA GLY A 233 -2.67 -13.26 5.14
C GLY A 233 -1.20 -13.64 5.28
N ALA A 234 -0.37 -12.75 5.80
CA ALA A 234 1.06 -12.99 6.01
C ALA A 234 1.34 -14.22 6.88
N SER A 235 0.44 -14.54 7.81
CA SER A 235 0.59 -15.70 8.71
C SER A 235 0.67 -17.05 8.01
N THR A 236 0.23 -17.16 6.75
CA THR A 236 0.27 -18.42 5.98
C THR A 236 1.43 -18.51 5.00
N LEU A 237 2.16 -17.41 4.76
CA LEU A 237 3.19 -17.35 3.73
C LEU A 237 4.42 -18.18 4.05
N PHE A 238 4.80 -18.28 5.33
CA PHE A 238 5.98 -19.06 5.72
C PHE A 238 5.85 -20.52 5.28
N GLU A 239 4.74 -21.17 5.58
CA GLU A 239 4.51 -22.57 5.21
C GLU A 239 4.42 -22.79 3.69
N SER A 240 4.04 -21.76 2.95
CA SER A 240 3.91 -21.83 1.49
C SER A 240 5.22 -21.63 0.75
N ILE A 241 6.17 -20.88 1.31
CA ILE A 241 7.38 -20.40 0.62
C ILE A 241 8.66 -20.84 1.35
N HIS A 242 8.65 -20.88 2.68
CA HIS A 242 9.83 -21.03 3.54
C HIS A 242 10.94 -20.02 3.19
N PRO A 243 10.67 -18.71 3.23
CA PRO A 243 11.63 -17.71 2.80
C PRO A 243 12.84 -17.66 3.73
N ASP A 244 14.02 -17.38 3.15
CA ASP A 244 15.24 -17.11 3.91
C ASP A 244 15.30 -15.64 4.35
N ILE A 245 14.55 -14.75 3.64
CA ILE A 245 14.45 -13.32 3.92
C ILE A 245 13.12 -12.79 3.40
N ALA A 246 12.55 -11.82 4.11
CA ALA A 246 11.30 -11.17 3.72
C ALA A 246 11.46 -9.64 3.66
N ILE A 247 11.00 -9.04 2.57
CA ILE A 247 10.89 -7.60 2.37
C ILE A 247 9.41 -7.27 2.18
N ASN A 248 8.85 -6.49 3.09
CA ASN A 248 7.53 -5.93 2.92
C ASN A 248 7.64 -4.54 2.30
N VAL A 249 6.79 -4.24 1.35
CA VAL A 249 6.67 -2.90 0.75
C VAL A 249 5.34 -2.35 1.21
N GLU A 250 5.36 -1.17 1.83
CA GLU A 250 4.25 -0.63 2.59
C GLU A 250 4.18 0.89 2.43
N VAL A 251 3.27 1.58 3.08
CA VAL A 251 3.29 3.04 3.17
C VAL A 251 4.04 3.50 4.42
N GLY A 252 4.80 4.59 4.30
CA GLY A 252 5.37 5.31 5.42
C GLY A 252 4.47 6.46 5.83
N ILE A 253 4.49 6.85 7.11
CA ILE A 253 3.59 7.88 7.64
C ILE A 253 4.24 9.26 7.54
N ALA A 254 3.90 10.02 6.50
CA ALA A 254 4.37 11.39 6.34
C ALA A 254 3.66 12.34 7.32
N ASP A 255 4.45 13.14 8.05
CA ASP A 255 3.99 14.12 9.03
C ASP A 255 4.45 15.56 8.71
N ASP A 256 4.75 15.83 7.44
CA ASP A 256 5.23 17.10 6.89
C ASP A 256 4.12 18.11 6.55
N TYR A 257 3.02 18.08 7.30
CA TYR A 257 1.89 19.00 7.16
C TYR A 257 1.47 19.57 8.52
N PRO A 258 0.64 20.64 8.58
CA PRO A 258 0.16 21.20 9.85
C PRO A 258 -0.69 20.19 10.62
N LEU A 259 -0.08 19.53 11.61
CA LEU A 259 -0.74 18.52 12.45
C LEU A 259 -1.68 19.18 13.45
N LEU A 260 -2.88 18.61 13.64
CA LEU A 260 -3.91 19.18 14.51
C LEU A 260 -3.62 19.00 16.00
N GLN A 261 -2.95 17.91 16.40
CA GLN A 261 -2.80 17.52 17.81
C GLN A 261 -1.42 16.94 18.15
N SER A 262 -0.39 17.24 17.38
CA SER A 262 0.94 16.66 17.60
C SER A 262 2.04 17.73 17.50
N GLU A 263 3.03 17.62 18.38
CA GLU A 263 4.28 18.39 18.27
C GLU A 263 5.28 17.74 17.28
N ARG A 264 4.94 16.58 16.70
CA ARG A 264 5.72 15.96 15.63
C ARG A 264 5.81 16.94 14.46
N LYS A 265 6.99 17.11 13.90
CA LYS A 265 7.21 18.00 12.76
C LYS A 265 8.12 17.35 11.75
N GLY A 266 7.53 16.88 10.66
CA GLY A 266 8.23 16.58 9.43
C GLY A 266 9.39 15.61 9.55
N ARG A 267 9.26 14.58 10.38
CA ARG A 267 10.27 13.52 10.45
C ARG A 267 10.32 12.74 9.15
N ILE A 268 9.13 12.42 8.61
CA ILE A 268 8.95 11.79 7.29
C ILE A 268 8.23 12.78 6.39
N SER A 269 8.77 13.02 5.21
CA SER A 269 8.31 14.06 4.29
C SER A 269 8.16 13.53 2.89
N LEU A 270 7.12 13.98 2.18
CA LEU A 270 6.94 13.71 0.76
C LEU A 270 8.08 14.32 -0.08
N GLY A 271 8.53 13.60 -1.11
CA GLY A 271 9.58 14.01 -2.04
C GLY A 271 11.00 13.91 -1.49
N LYS A 272 11.19 13.14 -0.41
CA LYS A 272 12.50 12.91 0.22
C LYS A 272 13.00 11.47 0.11
N GLY A 273 12.32 10.64 -0.66
CA GLY A 273 12.61 9.23 -0.88
C GLY A 273 11.80 8.29 0.00
N PRO A 274 11.85 6.98 -0.28
CA PRO A 274 11.17 5.96 0.52
C PRO A 274 11.69 5.94 1.95
N THR A 275 10.90 5.33 2.84
CA THR A 275 11.31 5.10 4.22
C THR A 275 11.85 3.68 4.40
N LEU A 276 12.73 3.51 5.38
CA LEU A 276 13.10 2.21 5.94
C LEU A 276 12.69 2.23 7.41
N PHE A 277 11.81 1.31 7.79
CA PHE A 277 11.37 1.22 9.18
C PHE A 277 12.49 0.65 10.06
N VAL A 278 12.90 1.43 11.05
CA VAL A 278 13.87 1.01 12.10
C VAL A 278 13.13 0.43 13.30
N TYR A 279 11.86 0.81 13.46
CA TYR A 279 10.95 0.31 14.46
C TYR A 279 9.51 0.64 14.06
N ASP A 280 8.67 -0.36 14.03
CA ASP A 280 7.24 -0.25 14.21
C ASP A 280 6.83 -0.96 15.50
N ARG A 281 5.59 -0.85 15.93
CA ARG A 281 5.12 -1.51 17.16
C ARG A 281 5.28 -3.03 17.11
N SER A 282 5.25 -3.62 15.92
CA SER A 282 5.21 -5.06 15.70
C SER A 282 6.58 -5.68 15.43
N MET A 283 7.56 -4.88 14.96
CA MET A 283 8.84 -5.38 14.49
C MET A 283 10.01 -4.40 14.74
N ILE A 284 11.17 -4.94 15.03
CA ILE A 284 12.49 -4.32 14.84
C ILE A 284 13.16 -5.10 13.71
N PRO A 285 13.56 -4.48 12.60
CA PRO A 285 14.16 -5.20 11.48
C PRO A 285 15.49 -5.85 11.86
N ASN A 286 15.90 -6.86 11.09
CA ASN A 286 17.26 -7.38 11.20
C ASN A 286 18.25 -6.26 10.86
N GLN A 287 19.20 -5.97 11.77
CA GLN A 287 20.08 -4.82 11.67
C GLN A 287 21.09 -4.94 10.52
N GLU A 288 21.59 -6.14 10.25
CA GLU A 288 22.51 -6.34 9.12
C GLU A 288 21.81 -6.17 7.77
N LEU A 289 20.55 -6.62 7.67
CA LEU A 289 19.72 -6.36 6.49
C LEU A 289 19.46 -4.87 6.31
N LEU A 290 19.08 -4.16 7.37
CA LEU A 290 18.89 -2.71 7.32
C LEU A 290 20.15 -1.98 6.88
N ASN A 291 21.32 -2.31 7.50
CA ASN A 291 22.60 -1.71 7.18
C ASN A 291 23.02 -1.98 5.73
N TRP A 292 22.79 -3.19 5.24
CA TRP A 292 23.06 -3.55 3.85
C TRP A 292 22.20 -2.74 2.87
N VAL A 293 20.90 -2.60 3.15
CA VAL A 293 20.00 -1.80 2.29
C VAL A 293 20.38 -0.32 2.32
N LEU A 294 20.77 0.22 3.48
CA LEU A 294 21.27 1.61 3.60
C LEU A 294 22.54 1.83 2.76
N ALA A 295 23.51 0.90 2.84
CA ALA A 295 24.73 0.97 2.03
C ALA A 295 24.42 0.85 0.52
N LEU A 296 23.45 0.02 0.15
CA LEU A 296 22.98 -0.10 -1.23
C LEU A 296 22.35 1.21 -1.72
N ALA A 297 21.48 1.81 -0.92
CA ALA A 297 20.84 3.09 -1.23
C ALA A 297 21.87 4.21 -1.42
N GLU A 298 22.85 4.31 -0.52
CA GLU A 298 23.96 5.28 -0.63
C GLU A 298 24.78 5.07 -1.91
N LYS A 299 25.18 3.83 -2.19
CA LYS A 299 25.95 3.47 -3.40
C LYS A 299 25.26 3.88 -4.70
N TYR A 300 23.93 3.80 -4.75
CA TYR A 300 23.14 4.11 -5.94
C TYR A 300 22.44 5.48 -5.90
N HIS A 301 22.81 6.31 -4.93
CA HIS A 301 22.29 7.68 -4.74
C HIS A 301 20.76 7.72 -4.64
N ILE A 302 20.20 6.82 -3.85
CA ILE A 302 18.80 6.81 -3.48
C ILE A 302 18.66 7.45 -2.11
N ASN A 303 17.91 8.53 -2.01
CA ASN A 303 17.59 9.09 -0.70
C ASN A 303 16.62 8.16 0.02
N VAL A 304 16.90 7.88 1.29
CA VAL A 304 16.01 7.12 2.17
C VAL A 304 15.80 7.87 3.47
N GLN A 305 14.64 7.71 4.08
CA GLN A 305 14.28 8.27 5.37
C GLN A 305 14.20 7.13 6.38
N LEU A 306 14.68 7.34 7.61
CA LEU A 306 14.55 6.34 8.68
C LEU A 306 13.28 6.62 9.48
N GLU A 307 12.41 5.61 9.58
CA GLU A 307 11.11 5.74 10.23
C GLU A 307 11.04 4.98 11.56
N VAL A 308 10.52 5.65 12.57
CA VAL A 308 10.21 5.10 13.89
C VAL A 308 8.75 5.41 14.17
N GLU A 309 7.86 4.42 14.04
CA GLU A 309 6.42 4.62 14.19
C GLU A 309 5.79 3.60 15.16
N PRO A 310 5.75 3.91 16.46
CA PRO A 310 5.34 2.96 17.49
C PRO A 310 3.84 2.62 17.48
N GLY A 311 3.05 3.29 16.65
CA GLY A 311 1.61 3.05 16.50
C GLY A 311 1.23 2.12 15.35
N TYR A 312 2.22 1.62 14.61
CA TYR A 312 2.05 0.91 13.34
C TYR A 312 2.40 -0.58 13.48
N GLY A 313 1.96 -1.42 12.55
CA GLY A 313 2.31 -2.83 12.50
C GLY A 313 2.07 -3.38 11.11
N GLU A 314 2.98 -4.20 10.59
CA GLU A 314 3.02 -4.59 9.19
C GLU A 314 3.26 -6.09 9.02
N ASP A 315 2.94 -6.60 7.84
CA ASP A 315 2.97 -8.03 7.47
C ASP A 315 4.33 -8.70 7.71
N ALA A 316 5.45 -7.97 7.57
CA ALA A 316 6.78 -8.51 7.82
C ALA A 316 6.98 -9.05 9.24
N ALA A 317 6.28 -8.52 10.23
CA ALA A 317 6.34 -8.99 11.61
C ALA A 317 5.90 -10.46 11.76
N LYS A 318 4.95 -10.92 10.93
CA LYS A 318 4.51 -12.33 10.93
C LYS A 318 5.60 -13.24 10.38
N LEU A 319 6.28 -12.81 9.34
CA LEU A 319 7.38 -13.59 8.75
C LEU A 319 8.59 -13.60 9.71
N GLN A 320 8.92 -12.46 10.32
CA GLN A 320 10.04 -12.36 11.26
C GLN A 320 9.96 -13.40 12.39
N THR A 321 8.75 -13.67 12.87
CA THR A 321 8.52 -14.60 13.98
C THR A 321 8.14 -16.01 13.54
N SER A 322 8.17 -16.32 12.23
CA SER A 322 7.81 -17.63 11.70
C SER A 322 9.00 -18.59 11.65
N GLY A 323 8.75 -19.88 11.78
CA GLY A 323 9.78 -20.93 11.80
C GLY A 323 10.82 -20.71 12.91
N SER A 324 12.09 -20.65 12.54
CA SER A 324 13.20 -20.29 13.45
C SER A 324 13.53 -18.80 13.45
N GLY A 325 12.70 -17.98 12.83
CA GLY A 325 12.90 -16.56 12.56
C GLY A 325 13.39 -16.29 11.13
N VAL A 326 12.82 -15.26 10.49
CA VAL A 326 13.18 -14.82 9.14
C VAL A 326 13.67 -13.38 9.23
N PRO A 327 14.91 -13.05 8.78
CA PRO A 327 15.32 -11.66 8.62
C PRO A 327 14.30 -10.89 7.78
N ALA A 328 13.79 -9.76 8.31
CA ALA A 328 12.73 -9.01 7.66
C ALA A 328 12.99 -7.50 7.75
N LEU A 329 12.47 -6.77 6.76
CA LEU A 329 12.54 -5.32 6.65
C LEU A 329 11.28 -4.78 5.97
N ASN A 330 10.80 -3.62 6.42
CA ASN A 330 9.74 -2.85 5.77
C ASN A 330 10.34 -1.65 5.02
N ILE A 331 9.93 -1.49 3.75
CA ILE A 331 10.22 -0.34 2.90
C ILE A 331 8.91 0.42 2.73
N GLY A 332 8.86 1.68 3.19
CA GLY A 332 7.66 2.51 3.11
C GLY A 332 7.71 3.53 1.98
N ILE A 333 6.58 3.79 1.35
CA ILE A 333 6.38 4.94 0.48
C ILE A 333 5.66 6.02 1.30
N PRO A 334 6.24 7.22 1.52
CA PRO A 334 5.61 8.25 2.34
C PRO A 334 4.22 8.64 1.84
N VAL A 335 3.22 8.56 2.73
CA VAL A 335 1.83 8.93 2.47
C VAL A 335 1.34 9.86 3.58
N ARG A 336 0.72 10.99 3.22
CA ARG A 336 -0.09 11.81 4.13
C ARG A 336 -1.49 11.25 4.18
N TYR A 337 -2.12 11.32 5.36
CA TYR A 337 -3.52 10.97 5.55
C TYR A 337 -3.83 9.47 5.32
N ALA A 338 -2.88 8.58 5.68
CA ALA A 338 -3.15 7.13 5.72
C ALA A 338 -4.38 6.83 6.59
N HIS A 339 -5.10 5.73 6.30
CA HIS A 339 -6.33 5.33 6.98
C HIS A 339 -7.47 6.38 6.95
N GLN A 340 -7.48 7.23 5.91
CA GLN A 340 -8.56 8.17 5.64
C GLN A 340 -9.25 7.84 4.31
N HIS A 341 -10.24 8.66 3.95
CA HIS A 341 -10.98 8.50 2.70
C HIS A 341 -10.09 8.56 1.45
N ALA A 342 -9.03 9.36 1.51
CA ALA A 342 -7.97 9.44 0.52
C ALA A 342 -6.68 9.94 1.17
N GLY A 343 -5.55 9.49 0.63
CA GLY A 343 -4.21 9.91 1.01
C GLY A 343 -3.50 10.67 -0.10
N VAL A 344 -2.32 11.20 0.19
CA VAL A 344 -1.47 11.92 -0.77
C VAL A 344 -0.06 11.37 -0.72
N PHE A 345 0.50 11.05 -1.87
CA PHE A 345 1.90 10.64 -2.03
C PHE A 345 2.63 11.48 -3.08
N ASP A 346 3.96 11.35 -3.16
CA ASP A 346 4.80 11.99 -4.17
C ASP A 346 5.38 10.93 -5.11
N GLU A 347 5.21 11.10 -6.41
CA GLU A 347 5.67 10.13 -7.43
C GLU A 347 7.19 9.90 -7.39
N ARG A 348 7.97 10.87 -6.93
CA ARG A 348 9.43 10.76 -6.84
C ARG A 348 9.85 9.78 -5.75
N ASP A 349 9.10 9.70 -4.65
CA ASP A 349 9.33 8.71 -3.60
C ASP A 349 8.98 7.31 -4.12
N TYR A 350 7.86 7.18 -4.84
CA TYR A 350 7.47 5.96 -5.52
C TYR A 350 8.56 5.46 -6.49
N GLN A 351 9.05 6.33 -7.37
CA GLN A 351 10.10 5.98 -8.33
C GLN A 351 11.40 5.52 -7.64
N GLN A 352 11.79 6.18 -6.54
CA GLN A 352 12.95 5.77 -5.76
C GLN A 352 12.72 4.45 -5.05
N ALA A 353 11.52 4.17 -4.55
CA ALA A 353 11.15 2.87 -3.96
C ALA A 353 11.23 1.75 -5.01
N VAL A 354 10.70 1.96 -6.21
CA VAL A 354 10.80 1.00 -7.34
C VAL A 354 12.27 0.70 -7.66
N LYS A 355 13.11 1.74 -7.75
CA LYS A 355 14.54 1.58 -8.01
C LYS A 355 15.25 0.83 -6.88
N LEU A 356 14.98 1.18 -5.62
CA LEU A 356 15.58 0.54 -4.45
C LEU A 356 15.23 -0.94 -4.40
N LEU A 357 13.94 -1.28 -4.56
CA LEU A 357 13.48 -2.66 -4.55
C LEU A 357 14.12 -3.48 -5.69
N GLY A 358 14.19 -2.92 -6.89
CA GLY A 358 14.87 -3.56 -8.02
C GLY A 358 16.34 -3.88 -7.71
N LEU A 359 17.07 -2.93 -7.11
CA LEU A 359 18.47 -3.12 -6.71
C LEU A 359 18.61 -4.18 -5.60
N ILE A 360 17.73 -4.20 -4.61
CA ILE A 360 17.70 -5.24 -3.58
C ILE A 360 17.57 -6.62 -4.24
N ILE A 361 16.61 -6.80 -5.13
CA ILE A 361 16.41 -8.06 -5.84
C ILE A 361 17.65 -8.46 -6.65
N GLU A 362 18.28 -7.52 -7.36
CA GLU A 362 19.44 -7.79 -8.21
C GLU A 362 20.73 -8.09 -7.46
N HIS A 363 20.86 -7.63 -6.21
CA HIS A 363 22.11 -7.76 -5.43
C HIS A 363 22.02 -8.72 -4.25
N LEU A 364 20.82 -9.16 -3.85
CA LEU A 364 20.64 -10.07 -2.72
C LEU A 364 20.99 -11.50 -3.16
N ASN A 365 22.24 -11.88 -2.96
CA ASN A 365 22.80 -13.21 -3.28
C ASN A 365 23.12 -14.00 -2.00
N GLN A 366 23.71 -15.19 -2.15
CA GLN A 366 24.06 -16.04 -1.01
C GLN A 366 25.10 -15.39 -0.09
N GLU A 367 26.09 -14.69 -0.64
CA GLU A 367 27.12 -13.99 0.14
C GLU A 367 26.50 -12.92 1.07
N VAL A 368 25.59 -12.12 0.51
CA VAL A 368 24.83 -11.13 1.30
C VAL A 368 23.98 -11.81 2.37
N MET A 369 23.33 -12.91 2.01
CA MET A 369 22.51 -13.67 2.96
C MET A 369 23.33 -14.23 4.11
N ASP A 370 24.54 -14.73 3.83
CA ASP A 370 25.46 -15.26 4.85
C ASP A 370 25.94 -14.14 5.80
N GLN A 371 26.19 -12.93 5.28
CA GLN A 371 26.51 -11.75 6.10
C GLN A 371 25.35 -11.37 7.01
N ILE A 372 24.11 -11.34 6.49
CA ILE A 372 22.90 -11.04 7.27
C ILE A 372 22.68 -12.07 8.40
N LYS A 373 22.98 -13.34 8.16
CA LYS A 373 22.84 -14.42 9.17
C LYS A 373 23.97 -14.45 10.20
N ALA A 374 25.13 -13.88 9.90
CA ALA A 374 26.29 -13.88 10.79
C ALA A 374 26.25 -12.80 11.88
N GLY A 375 25.49 -11.73 11.69
CA GLY A 375 25.25 -10.65 12.66
C GLY A 375 23.99 -10.88 13.45
#